data_6e6074f8e3ccc689760ee15ed0876546
#
_entry.id   6e6074f8e3ccc689760ee15ed0876546
#
_cell.length_a   1.000
_cell.length_b   1.000
_cell.length_c   1.000
_cell.angle_alpha   90.00
_cell.angle_beta   90.00
_cell.angle_gamma   90.00
#
_symmetry.space_group_name_H-M   'P 1'
#
loop_
_entity.id
_entity.type
_entity.pdbx_description
1 polymer ?
#
loop_
_entity_poly.entity_id
_entity_poly.type
_entity_poly.pdbx_seq_one_letter_code
_entity_poly.pdbx_strand_id
1 'polypeptide(L)'
;MKETHEFLFPNYYLKFSCKMGACRSACCQGWPISISMKNYFYLLGLDCNADLRHRLDCGVRVINHPTAEEYARFEPRYDGNCPLRMQDGRCALHAELGEEILPDVCRLYPRGIRADDGLYECSCANSCEAVLELLLEQEEPITFIRRELMLEMPPLIGRQSFFETLGVEQKIRL
;
A
#
# COMPACT_ATOMS: atom_id res chain seq x y z
N MET A 1 -10.31 0.65 21.16
CA MET A 1 -11.75 0.91 20.90
C MET A 1 -11.90 1.01 19.38
N LYS A 2 -12.92 0.38 18.80
CA LYS A 2 -13.23 0.58 17.38
C LYS A 2 -13.94 1.93 17.27
N GLU A 3 -13.34 2.85 16.56
CA GLU A 3 -13.92 4.18 16.34
C GLU A 3 -14.51 4.25 14.95
N THR A 4 -15.68 4.86 14.84
CA THR A 4 -16.35 5.09 13.55
C THR A 4 -15.88 6.42 13.01
N HIS A 5 -15.42 6.42 11.75
CA HIS A 5 -14.94 7.61 11.07
C HIS A 5 -15.69 7.80 9.76
N GLU A 6 -15.81 9.05 9.32
CA GLU A 6 -16.37 9.41 8.02
C GLU A 6 -15.28 9.29 6.93
N PHE A 7 -15.60 8.57 5.87
CA PHE A 7 -14.72 8.35 4.72
C PHE A 7 -15.32 8.92 3.45
N LEU A 8 -14.47 9.59 2.67
CA LEU A 8 -14.75 10.05 1.32
C LEU A 8 -13.89 9.24 0.35
N PHE A 9 -14.50 8.56 -0.60
CA PHE A 9 -13.79 7.77 -1.59
C PHE A 9 -14.46 7.79 -2.96
N PRO A 10 -13.70 7.66 -4.06
CA PRO A 10 -14.27 7.58 -5.40
C PRO A 10 -15.03 6.26 -5.58
N ASN A 11 -16.06 6.27 -6.40
CA ASN A 11 -16.97 5.13 -6.62
C ASN A 11 -16.27 3.85 -7.07
N TYR A 12 -15.11 3.93 -7.72
CA TYR A 12 -14.32 2.77 -8.12
C TYR A 12 -13.48 2.16 -6.98
N TYR A 13 -13.25 2.89 -5.89
CA TYR A 13 -12.38 2.45 -4.78
C TYR A 13 -12.78 1.09 -4.20
N LEU A 14 -14.08 0.86 -4.02
CA LEU A 14 -14.62 -0.40 -3.51
C LEU A 14 -14.64 -1.52 -4.55
N LYS A 15 -14.53 -1.19 -5.83
CA LYS A 15 -14.49 -2.16 -6.93
C LYS A 15 -13.09 -2.72 -7.16
N PHE A 16 -12.06 -2.09 -6.58
CA PHE A 16 -10.69 -2.50 -6.75
C PHE A 16 -10.44 -3.91 -6.20
N SER A 17 -9.81 -4.76 -7.03
CA SER A 17 -9.29 -6.08 -6.68
C SER A 17 -7.88 -6.24 -7.23
N CYS A 18 -6.97 -6.75 -6.40
CA CYS A 18 -5.59 -6.99 -6.80
C CYS A 18 -5.51 -8.17 -7.78
N LYS A 19 -4.75 -8.02 -8.86
CA LYS A 19 -4.50 -9.08 -9.86
C LYS A 19 -3.52 -10.16 -9.38
N MET A 20 -2.98 -10.02 -8.16
CA MET A 20 -2.12 -11.00 -7.48
C MET A 20 -0.94 -11.52 -8.33
N GLY A 21 -0.27 -10.62 -9.05
CA GLY A 21 0.90 -10.97 -9.87
C GLY A 21 0.64 -11.09 -11.37
N ALA A 22 -0.60 -11.09 -11.81
CA ALA A 22 -0.95 -11.07 -13.24
C ALA A 22 -0.74 -9.69 -13.90
N CYS A 23 -0.09 -8.75 -13.21
CA CYS A 23 0.24 -7.43 -13.72
C CYS A 23 1.48 -7.48 -14.61
N ARG A 24 1.48 -6.71 -15.71
CA ARG A 24 2.69 -6.43 -16.52
C ARG A 24 3.68 -5.56 -15.76
N SER A 25 3.17 -4.54 -15.04
CA SER A 25 3.94 -3.66 -14.17
C SER A 25 3.54 -3.89 -12.72
N ALA A 26 4.41 -4.55 -11.97
CA ALA A 26 4.09 -4.92 -10.60
C ALA A 26 4.43 -3.81 -9.60
N CYS A 27 3.61 -3.69 -8.55
CA CYS A 27 3.82 -2.76 -7.43
C CYS A 27 5.13 -2.99 -6.66
N CYS A 28 5.76 -4.15 -6.82
CA CYS A 28 7.02 -4.57 -6.19
C CYS A 28 8.19 -4.58 -7.18
N GLN A 29 8.20 -3.67 -8.15
CA GLN A 29 9.23 -3.55 -9.17
C GLN A 29 9.69 -2.10 -9.34
N GLY A 30 11.01 -1.90 -9.45
CA GLY A 30 11.62 -0.62 -9.80
C GLY A 30 11.87 0.35 -8.64
N TRP A 31 11.53 -0.01 -7.40
CA TRP A 31 11.80 0.84 -6.23
C TRP A 31 11.97 0.02 -4.94
N PRO A 32 12.76 0.52 -3.97
CA PRO A 32 12.88 -0.11 -2.67
C PRO A 32 11.60 0.12 -1.85
N ILE A 33 11.07 -0.93 -1.25
CA ILE A 33 9.88 -0.87 -0.41
C ILE A 33 10.30 -0.73 1.04
N SER A 34 10.08 0.44 1.63
CA SER A 34 10.36 0.71 3.05
C SER A 34 9.32 0.06 3.95
N ILE A 35 9.78 -0.47 5.08
CA ILE A 35 8.95 -1.09 6.11
C ILE A 35 9.27 -0.50 7.49
N SER A 36 8.25 -0.45 8.35
CA SER A 36 8.38 0.00 9.72
C SER A 36 9.20 -0.95 10.58
N MET A 37 9.70 -0.46 11.72
CA MET A 37 10.37 -1.27 12.74
C MET A 37 9.50 -2.44 13.18
N LYS A 38 8.20 -2.21 13.40
CA LYS A 38 7.21 -3.24 13.75
C LYS A 38 7.15 -4.34 12.70
N ASN A 39 7.01 -3.98 11.42
CA ASN A 39 6.97 -4.95 10.33
C ASN A 39 8.30 -5.71 10.19
N TYR A 40 9.44 -5.03 10.37
CA TYR A 40 10.76 -5.68 10.32
C TYR A 40 10.90 -6.78 11.34
N PHE A 41 10.66 -6.48 12.63
CA PHE A 41 10.78 -7.48 13.69
C PHE A 41 9.73 -8.59 13.59
N TYR A 42 8.55 -8.27 13.08
CA TYR A 42 7.53 -9.27 12.79
C TYR A 42 8.02 -10.26 11.72
N LEU A 43 8.56 -9.78 10.60
CA LEU A 43 9.10 -10.62 9.53
C LEU A 43 10.33 -11.42 9.97
N LEU A 44 11.15 -10.87 10.87
CA LEU A 44 12.32 -11.55 11.43
C LEU A 44 11.93 -12.79 12.24
N GLY A 45 10.86 -12.70 13.05
CA GLY A 45 10.35 -13.78 13.87
C GLY A 45 9.32 -14.69 13.18
N LEU A 46 9.05 -14.50 11.89
CA LEU A 46 8.01 -15.21 11.18
C LEU A 46 8.35 -16.69 10.99
N ASP A 47 7.43 -17.58 11.34
CA ASP A 47 7.51 -19.01 11.03
C ASP A 47 7.07 -19.24 9.57
N CYS A 48 7.99 -19.72 8.75
CA CYS A 48 7.76 -19.90 7.31
C CYS A 48 8.72 -20.95 6.74
N ASN A 49 8.48 -21.38 5.51
CA ASN A 49 9.35 -22.34 4.84
C ASN A 49 10.76 -21.79 4.58
N ALA A 50 11.71 -22.68 4.28
CA ALA A 50 13.12 -22.32 4.11
C ALA A 50 13.37 -21.38 2.92
N ASP A 51 12.61 -21.48 1.81
CA ASP A 51 12.76 -20.58 0.66
C ASP A 51 12.32 -19.15 1.01
N LEU A 52 11.16 -19.01 1.63
CA LEU A 52 10.67 -17.69 2.07
C LEU A 52 11.61 -17.09 3.12
N ARG A 53 12.09 -17.88 4.09
CA ARG A 53 13.06 -17.43 5.09
C ARG A 53 14.34 -16.90 4.42
N HIS A 54 14.88 -17.65 3.47
CA HIS A 54 16.06 -17.23 2.72
C HIS A 54 15.82 -15.91 1.96
N ARG A 55 14.67 -15.76 1.32
CA ARG A 55 14.30 -14.51 0.62
C ARG A 55 14.22 -13.31 1.56
N LEU A 56 13.66 -13.49 2.73
CA LEU A 56 13.57 -12.45 3.76
C LEU A 56 14.96 -12.08 4.29
N ASP A 57 15.77 -13.06 4.67
CA ASP A 57 17.11 -12.85 5.25
C ASP A 57 18.07 -12.20 4.24
N CYS A 58 17.97 -12.56 2.96
CA CYS A 58 18.79 -11.98 1.90
C CYS A 58 18.26 -10.65 1.36
N GLY A 59 16.95 -10.43 1.42
CA GLY A 59 16.30 -9.32 0.73
C GLY A 59 15.90 -8.13 1.60
N VAL A 60 15.91 -8.28 2.94
CA VAL A 60 15.56 -7.18 3.85
C VAL A 60 16.82 -6.57 4.44
N ARG A 61 16.92 -5.25 4.42
CA ARG A 61 18.07 -4.49 4.96
C ARG A 61 17.58 -3.34 5.81
N VAL A 62 18.19 -3.20 7.00
CA VAL A 62 18.02 -2.00 7.83
C VAL A 62 18.66 -0.83 7.10
N ILE A 63 17.97 0.30 7.04
CA ILE A 63 18.45 1.50 6.35
C ILE A 63 19.44 2.28 7.22
N ASN A 64 20.19 3.20 6.59
CA ASN A 64 21.00 4.17 7.33
C ASN A 64 20.07 5.18 8.01
N HIS A 65 20.32 5.43 9.31
CA HIS A 65 19.50 6.33 10.14
C HIS A 65 18.01 5.91 10.21
N PRO A 66 17.70 4.68 10.70
CA PRO A 66 16.35 4.18 10.73
C PRO A 66 15.47 4.94 11.74
N THR A 67 14.19 5.12 11.38
CA THR A 67 13.13 5.59 12.29
C THR A 67 12.18 4.42 12.62
N ALA A 68 11.20 4.67 13.47
CA ALA A 68 10.18 3.65 13.76
C ALA A 68 9.30 3.37 12.54
N GLU A 69 9.01 4.38 11.74
CA GLU A 69 8.15 4.32 10.56
C GLU A 69 8.90 3.82 9.33
N GLU A 70 10.17 4.16 9.20
CA GLU A 70 11.03 3.80 8.09
C GLU A 70 12.31 3.16 8.64
N TYR A 71 12.26 1.85 8.89
CA TYR A 71 13.31 1.13 9.60
C TYR A 71 14.19 0.27 8.69
N ALA A 72 13.56 -0.47 7.80
CA ALA A 72 14.22 -1.36 6.86
C ALA A 72 13.55 -1.28 5.49
N ARG A 73 14.14 -1.92 4.50
CA ARG A 73 13.56 -2.00 3.16
C ARG A 73 13.81 -3.35 2.52
N PHE A 74 12.93 -3.72 1.60
CA PHE A 74 13.20 -4.77 0.63
C PHE A 74 14.11 -4.20 -0.44
N GLU A 75 15.35 -4.68 -0.50
CA GLU A 75 16.30 -4.28 -1.55
C GLU A 75 15.92 -4.95 -2.86
N PRO A 76 15.66 -4.18 -3.93
CA PRO A 76 15.39 -4.76 -5.22
C PRO A 76 16.57 -5.62 -5.70
N ARG A 77 16.25 -6.75 -6.34
CA ARG A 77 17.25 -7.56 -7.02
C ARG A 77 17.82 -6.78 -8.23
N TYR A 78 18.88 -7.33 -8.85
CA TYR A 78 19.52 -6.74 -10.05
C TYR A 78 18.53 -6.51 -11.23
N ASP A 79 17.43 -7.29 -11.27
CA ASP A 79 16.35 -7.16 -12.25
C ASP A 79 15.28 -6.11 -11.88
N GLY A 80 15.50 -5.37 -10.79
CA GLY A 80 14.58 -4.37 -10.25
C GLY A 80 13.38 -4.93 -9.48
N ASN A 81 13.26 -6.25 -9.37
CA ASN A 81 12.16 -6.88 -8.65
C ASN A 81 12.41 -6.97 -7.15
N CYS A 82 11.35 -6.86 -6.36
CA CYS A 82 11.36 -7.19 -4.93
C CYS A 82 11.87 -8.62 -4.73
N PRO A 83 12.70 -8.89 -3.69
CA PRO A 83 13.21 -10.25 -3.41
C PRO A 83 12.12 -11.28 -3.17
N LEU A 84 10.94 -10.85 -2.72
CA LEU A 84 9.79 -11.72 -2.48
C LEU A 84 8.97 -12.03 -3.75
N ARG A 85 9.24 -11.35 -4.86
CA ARG A 85 8.55 -11.63 -6.13
C ARG A 85 9.05 -12.93 -6.72
N MET A 86 8.13 -13.86 -6.98
CA MET A 86 8.36 -15.14 -7.64
C MET A 86 8.37 -15.01 -9.18
N GLN A 87 8.77 -16.07 -9.86
CA GLN A 87 8.81 -16.10 -11.33
C GLN A 87 7.43 -15.96 -11.97
N ASP A 88 6.39 -16.45 -11.30
CA ASP A 88 4.99 -16.33 -11.73
C ASP A 88 4.38 -14.96 -11.43
N GLY A 89 5.16 -14.02 -10.91
CA GLY A 89 4.75 -12.65 -10.60
C GLY A 89 4.14 -12.46 -9.22
N ARG A 90 3.78 -13.53 -8.50
CA ARG A 90 3.18 -13.44 -7.16
C ARG A 90 4.23 -13.10 -6.10
N CYS A 91 3.78 -12.55 -4.98
CA CYS A 91 4.58 -12.38 -3.79
C CYS A 91 4.67 -13.69 -3.00
N ALA A 92 5.88 -14.18 -2.70
CA ALA A 92 6.09 -15.41 -1.93
C ALA A 92 5.45 -15.32 -0.53
N LEU A 93 5.59 -14.16 0.15
CA LEU A 93 4.99 -13.92 1.46
C LEU A 93 3.46 -14.03 1.41
N HIS A 94 2.83 -13.39 0.41
CA HIS A 94 1.38 -13.45 0.22
C HIS A 94 0.89 -14.85 -0.17
N ALA A 95 1.63 -15.52 -1.05
CA ALA A 95 1.24 -16.85 -1.54
C ALA A 95 1.29 -17.93 -0.45
N GLU A 96 2.24 -17.82 0.49
CA GLU A 96 2.43 -18.80 1.56
C GLU A 96 1.55 -18.52 2.78
N LEU A 97 1.47 -17.26 3.20
CA LEU A 97 0.92 -16.89 4.51
C LEU A 97 -0.30 -15.96 4.46
N GLY A 98 -0.69 -15.53 3.25
CA GLY A 98 -1.86 -14.68 3.07
C GLY A 98 -1.60 -13.18 3.16
N GLU A 99 -2.66 -12.39 2.93
CA GLU A 99 -2.61 -10.93 2.86
C GLU A 99 -2.30 -10.28 4.22
N GLU A 100 -2.79 -10.87 5.31
CA GLU A 100 -2.68 -10.32 6.67
C GLU A 100 -1.23 -10.21 7.16
N ILE A 101 -0.32 -11.01 6.57
CA ILE A 101 1.09 -11.04 6.93
C ILE A 101 1.92 -9.98 6.18
N LEU A 102 1.35 -9.41 5.15
CA LEU A 102 2.05 -8.40 4.36
C LEU A 102 2.37 -7.15 5.20
N PRO A 103 3.55 -6.54 5.00
CA PRO A 103 3.83 -5.22 5.55
C PRO A 103 2.75 -4.21 5.14
N ASP A 104 2.48 -3.25 6.02
CA ASP A 104 1.38 -2.28 5.84
C ASP A 104 1.42 -1.60 4.47
N VAL A 105 2.60 -1.21 3.99
CA VAL A 105 2.78 -0.59 2.68
C VAL A 105 2.33 -1.51 1.54
N CYS A 106 2.62 -2.81 1.63
CA CYS A 106 2.24 -3.79 0.60
C CYS A 106 0.76 -4.14 0.66
N ARG A 107 0.19 -4.21 1.87
CA ARG A 107 -1.22 -4.52 2.10
C ARG A 107 -2.13 -3.36 1.68
N LEU A 108 -1.71 -2.13 1.95
CA LEU A 108 -2.49 -0.93 1.63
C LEU A 108 -2.43 -0.55 0.15
N TYR A 109 -1.28 -0.72 -0.50
CA TYR A 109 -1.15 -0.36 -1.91
C TYR A 109 -2.17 -1.09 -2.80
N PRO A 110 -2.84 -0.43 -3.73
CA PRO A 110 -2.69 0.94 -4.17
C PRO A 110 -3.54 1.96 -3.40
N ARG A 111 -4.20 1.55 -2.32
CA ARG A 111 -5.08 2.40 -1.53
C ARG A 111 -4.28 3.38 -0.69
N GLY A 112 -4.66 4.64 -0.77
CA GLY A 112 -4.17 5.70 0.11
C GLY A 112 -5.32 6.22 0.98
N ILE A 113 -5.03 6.51 2.25
CA ILE A 113 -5.96 7.12 3.19
C ILE A 113 -5.28 8.32 3.80
N ARG A 114 -5.96 9.46 3.78
CA ARG A 114 -5.54 10.69 4.44
C ARG A 114 -6.56 11.10 5.46
N ALA A 115 -6.10 11.63 6.60
CA ALA A 115 -6.97 12.28 7.56
C ALA A 115 -6.91 13.80 7.34
N ASP A 116 -8.04 14.46 7.19
CA ASP A 116 -8.18 15.89 7.07
C ASP A 116 -9.41 16.34 7.88
N ASP A 117 -9.17 17.06 8.98
CA ASP A 117 -10.21 17.62 9.87
C ASP A 117 -11.37 16.66 10.23
N GLY A 118 -11.01 15.42 10.59
CA GLY A 118 -11.98 14.38 10.97
C GLY A 118 -12.61 13.61 9.81
N LEU A 119 -12.35 13.99 8.59
CA LEU A 119 -12.70 13.26 7.37
C LEU A 119 -11.51 12.42 6.86
N TYR A 120 -11.75 11.18 6.48
CA TYR A 120 -10.77 10.32 5.86
C TYR A 120 -10.96 10.29 4.35
N GLU A 121 -10.05 10.90 3.62
CA GLU A 121 -10.04 10.87 2.16
C GLU A 121 -9.29 9.63 1.66
N CYS A 122 -9.95 8.84 0.83
CA CYS A 122 -9.39 7.64 0.23
C CYS A 122 -9.15 7.83 -1.26
N SER A 123 -8.04 7.26 -1.73
CA SER A 123 -7.68 7.25 -3.15
C SER A 123 -7.00 5.95 -3.54
N CYS A 124 -6.86 5.70 -4.83
CA CYS A 124 -6.00 4.64 -5.36
C CYS A 124 -4.90 5.24 -6.24
N ALA A 125 -3.68 4.70 -6.10
CA ALA A 125 -2.55 5.13 -6.91
C ALA A 125 -2.70 4.67 -8.37
N ASN A 126 -2.60 5.62 -9.30
CA ASN A 126 -2.66 5.35 -10.75
C ASN A 126 -1.43 4.59 -11.28
N SER A 127 -0.41 4.38 -10.45
CA SER A 127 0.71 3.49 -10.77
C SER A 127 0.35 2.01 -10.70
N CYS A 128 -0.85 1.66 -10.21
CA CYS A 128 -1.36 0.29 -10.20
C CYS A 128 -2.08 -0.03 -11.51
N GLU A 129 -1.63 -1.05 -12.23
CA GLU A 129 -2.24 -1.50 -13.49
C GLU A 129 -3.73 -1.85 -13.33
N ALA A 130 -4.09 -2.56 -12.26
CA ALA A 130 -5.49 -2.91 -12.00
C ALA A 130 -6.39 -1.68 -11.73
N VAL A 131 -5.82 -0.61 -11.15
CA VAL A 131 -6.54 0.66 -10.98
C VAL A 131 -6.73 1.36 -12.33
N LEU A 132 -5.68 1.38 -13.17
CA LEU A 132 -5.79 1.97 -14.50
C LEU A 132 -6.81 1.25 -15.38
N GLU A 133 -6.80 -0.08 -15.39
CA GLU A 133 -7.79 -0.89 -16.11
C GLU A 133 -9.20 -0.55 -15.64
N LEU A 134 -9.41 -0.54 -14.31
CA LEU A 134 -10.70 -0.20 -13.71
C LEU A 134 -11.19 1.19 -14.11
N LEU A 135 -10.29 2.18 -14.18
CA LEU A 135 -10.61 3.55 -14.59
C LEU A 135 -10.91 3.66 -16.10
N LEU A 136 -10.19 2.88 -16.93
CA LEU A 136 -10.39 2.88 -18.38
C LEU A 136 -11.67 2.15 -18.81
N GLU A 137 -12.07 1.13 -18.04
CA GLU A 137 -13.29 0.35 -18.28
C GLU A 137 -14.55 1.01 -17.70
N GLN A 138 -14.37 2.06 -16.86
CA GLN A 138 -15.50 2.75 -16.26
C GLN A 138 -16.20 3.65 -17.28
N GLU A 139 -17.45 3.35 -17.59
CA GLU A 139 -18.30 4.14 -18.49
C GLU A 139 -18.95 5.34 -17.79
N GLU A 140 -19.19 5.22 -16.47
CA GLU A 140 -19.83 6.26 -15.68
C GLU A 140 -18.80 7.29 -15.17
N PRO A 141 -19.19 8.55 -14.95
CA PRO A 141 -18.34 9.56 -14.34
C PRO A 141 -17.85 9.14 -12.96
N ILE A 142 -16.64 9.55 -12.60
CA ILE A 142 -16.13 9.37 -11.24
C ILE A 142 -16.96 10.24 -10.30
N THR A 143 -17.61 9.61 -9.34
CA THR A 143 -18.34 10.26 -8.26
C THR A 143 -17.71 9.92 -6.92
N PHE A 144 -17.90 10.80 -5.93
CA PHE A 144 -17.38 10.58 -4.58
C PHE A 144 -18.50 10.18 -3.64
N ILE A 145 -18.22 9.17 -2.81
CA ILE A 145 -19.18 8.58 -1.87
C ILE A 145 -18.67 8.84 -0.46
N ARG A 146 -19.57 9.32 0.41
CA ARG A 146 -19.31 9.42 1.85
C ARG A 146 -19.94 8.25 2.59
N ARG A 147 -19.19 7.62 3.48
CA ARG A 147 -19.67 6.57 4.38
C ARG A 147 -18.97 6.61 5.72
N GLU A 148 -19.72 6.26 6.75
CA GLU A 148 -19.15 5.92 8.06
C GLU A 148 -18.66 4.48 8.03
N LEU A 149 -17.39 4.26 8.35
CA LEU A 149 -16.77 2.95 8.45
C LEU A 149 -16.02 2.83 9.77
N MET A 150 -15.96 1.61 10.30
CA MET A 150 -15.06 1.29 11.41
C MET A 150 -13.68 0.94 10.88
N LEU A 151 -12.68 1.68 11.31
CA LEU A 151 -11.29 1.40 10.95
C LEU A 151 -10.58 0.72 12.12
N GLU A 152 -9.96 -0.43 11.85
CA GLU A 152 -9.13 -1.15 12.84
C GLU A 152 -7.66 -0.70 12.81
N MET A 153 -7.28 0.04 11.80
CA MET A 153 -5.90 0.54 11.63
C MET A 153 -5.83 2.03 11.96
N PRO A 154 -4.77 2.47 12.65
CA PRO A 154 -4.50 3.89 12.70
C PRO A 154 -4.30 4.39 11.25
N PRO A 155 -4.89 5.54 10.89
CA PRO A 155 -4.61 6.14 9.59
C PRO A 155 -3.11 6.33 9.47
N LEU A 156 -2.58 6.26 8.25
CA LEU A 156 -1.21 6.68 7.96
C LEU A 156 -1.13 8.20 8.18
N ILE A 157 -1.02 8.58 9.44
CA ILE A 157 -0.85 9.97 9.84
C ILE A 157 0.55 10.36 9.44
N GLY A 158 0.69 11.37 8.60
CA GLY A 158 1.96 12.01 8.56
C GLY A 158 2.53 12.47 7.23
N ARG A 159 1.70 12.82 6.26
CA ARG A 159 2.14 13.77 5.22
C ARG A 159 1.11 14.87 5.15
N GLN A 160 1.59 16.12 5.15
CA GLN A 160 0.76 17.29 4.94
C GLN A 160 -0.29 17.00 3.87
N SER A 161 -1.54 17.28 4.17
CA SER A 161 -2.64 17.13 3.24
C SER A 161 -2.28 17.78 1.91
N PHE A 162 -2.57 17.12 0.80
CA PHE A 162 -2.41 17.74 -0.52
C PHE A 162 -3.13 19.09 -0.58
N PHE A 163 -4.26 19.22 0.12
CA PHE A 163 -5.01 20.47 0.24
C PHE A 163 -4.30 21.56 1.04
N GLU A 164 -3.42 21.24 1.96
CA GLU A 164 -2.60 22.26 2.66
C GLU A 164 -1.56 22.91 1.74
N THR A 165 -1.13 22.19 0.71
CA THR A 165 -0.19 22.71 -0.31
C THR A 165 -0.88 23.46 -1.44
N LEU A 166 -2.21 23.32 -1.59
CA LEU A 166 -3.00 24.02 -2.59
C LEU A 166 -3.40 25.42 -2.08
N GLY A 167 -3.28 26.41 -2.95
CA GLY A 167 -3.85 27.74 -2.68
C GLY A 167 -5.37 27.69 -2.56
N VAL A 168 -5.96 28.66 -1.85
CA VAL A 168 -7.41 28.73 -1.59
C VAL A 168 -8.23 28.63 -2.88
N GLU A 169 -7.78 29.24 -3.96
CA GLU A 169 -8.46 29.19 -5.26
C GLU A 169 -8.47 27.81 -5.90
N GLN A 170 -7.43 27.00 -5.63
CA GLN A 170 -7.34 25.62 -6.13
C GLN A 170 -8.23 24.65 -5.34
N LYS A 171 -8.45 24.94 -4.04
CA LYS A 171 -9.38 24.18 -3.19
C LYS A 171 -10.84 24.36 -3.60
N ILE A 172 -11.20 25.50 -4.18
CA ILE A 172 -12.58 25.80 -4.62
C ILE A 172 -12.93 25.12 -5.97
N ARG A 173 -11.93 24.72 -6.75
CA ARG A 173 -12.13 24.13 -8.09
C ARG A 173 -12.17 22.59 -8.10
N LEU A 174 -11.99 21.96 -6.94
CA LEU A 174 -12.15 20.52 -6.73
C LEU A 174 -13.49 20.23 -6.05
#